data_8de76bb3ead18d343507e7047191654e
#
_entry.id   8de76bb3ead18d343507e7047191654e
#
_cell.length_a   1.000
_cell.length_b   1.000
_cell.length_c   1.000
_cell.angle_alpha   90.00
_cell.angle_beta   90.00
_cell.angle_gamma   90.00
#
_symmetry.space_group_name_H-M   'P 1'
#
loop_
_entity.id
_entity.type
_entity.pdbx_description
1 polymer ?
#
loop_
_entity_poly.entity_id
_entity_poly.type
_entity_poly.pdbx_seq_one_letter_code
_entity_poly.pdbx_strand_id
1 'polypeptide(L)'
;MVALIFSYLIAIPVGIISATTKYASLDNTLKFISYLGIALPNFLVALCIMLFMTVYYGDTMTGLFSQEYENEPWSSAKLFDFLSRAWLPIFVLGWNATAFALQTVRALMLDENDKLYVMAARARGISGMSLLWRYPAKHSLGPVINSIGFDLNRIFSALPIVALILILTEAGALLIEALARSNDQQLAGAIIFLLTATIVFVNFITDIISVSYTHLTLPTIYSV
;
A
#
# COMPACT_ATOMS: atom_id res chain seq x y z
N MET A 1 4.36 -7.72 -1.59
CA MET A 1 5.41 -6.77 -1.18
C MET A 1 5.46 -5.53 -2.06
N VAL A 2 5.58 -5.64 -3.40
CA VAL A 2 5.64 -4.46 -4.30
C VAL A 2 4.42 -3.55 -4.15
N ALA A 3 3.21 -4.10 -4.08
CA ALA A 3 1.98 -3.34 -3.85
C ALA A 3 2.00 -2.55 -2.52
N LEU A 4 2.59 -3.10 -1.46
CA LEU A 4 2.76 -2.42 -0.18
C LEU A 4 3.70 -1.22 -0.30
N ILE A 5 4.87 -1.41 -0.92
CA ILE A 5 5.83 -0.33 -1.17
C ILE A 5 5.18 0.78 -2.00
N PHE A 6 4.49 0.42 -3.07
CA PHE A 6 3.73 1.34 -3.91
C PHE A 6 2.71 2.14 -3.10
N SER A 7 1.96 1.46 -2.21
CA SER A 7 0.97 2.10 -1.35
C SER A 7 1.57 3.19 -0.47
N TYR A 8 2.66 2.90 0.22
CA TYR A 8 3.29 3.87 1.13
C TYR A 8 4.03 4.98 0.39
N LEU A 9 4.62 4.68 -0.78
CA LEU A 9 5.26 5.68 -1.63
C LEU A 9 4.29 6.78 -2.07
N ILE A 10 3.01 6.43 -2.27
CA ILE A 10 1.95 7.38 -2.61
C ILE A 10 1.30 7.96 -1.35
N ALA A 11 0.94 7.11 -0.39
CA ALA A 11 0.15 7.52 0.76
C ALA A 11 0.85 8.55 1.65
N ILE A 12 2.17 8.39 1.88
CA ILE A 12 2.93 9.31 2.74
C ILE A 12 2.97 10.72 2.17
N PRO A 13 3.47 10.98 0.96
CA PRO A 13 3.53 12.34 0.44
C PRO A 13 2.15 12.96 0.23
N VAL A 14 1.19 12.17 -0.30
CA VAL A 14 -0.17 12.68 -0.56
C VAL A 14 -0.91 12.97 0.75
N GLY A 15 -0.75 12.13 1.79
CA GLY A 15 -1.32 12.35 3.11
C GLY A 15 -0.77 13.61 3.78
N ILE A 16 0.54 13.85 3.70
CA ILE A 16 1.18 15.07 4.20
C ILE A 16 0.67 16.31 3.46
N ILE A 17 0.59 16.26 2.12
CA ILE A 17 0.07 17.35 1.30
C ILE A 17 -1.38 17.63 1.66
N SER A 18 -2.23 16.61 1.76
CA SER A 18 -3.64 16.73 2.12
C SER A 18 -3.83 17.40 3.49
N ALA A 19 -3.02 17.02 4.48
CA ALA A 19 -3.08 17.58 5.83
C ALA A 19 -2.63 19.05 5.92
N THR A 20 -1.79 19.50 4.98
CA THR A 20 -1.09 20.79 5.10
C THR A 20 -1.47 21.80 4.02
N THR A 21 -2.30 21.38 3.07
CA THR A 21 -2.75 22.26 2.00
C THR A 21 -3.67 23.36 2.51
N LYS A 22 -3.48 24.56 1.98
CA LYS A 22 -4.38 25.70 2.22
C LYS A 22 -5.64 25.65 1.35
N TYR A 23 -5.66 24.81 0.34
CA TYR A 23 -6.77 24.69 -0.60
C TYR A 23 -7.74 23.61 -0.15
N ALA A 24 -8.86 23.99 0.43
CA ALA A 24 -9.90 23.07 0.86
C ALA A 24 -10.43 22.16 -0.27
N SER A 25 -10.44 22.64 -1.50
CA SER A 25 -10.84 21.85 -2.68
C SER A 25 -9.91 20.66 -2.91
N LEU A 26 -8.58 20.87 -2.86
CA LEU A 26 -7.61 19.80 -3.03
C LEU A 26 -7.71 18.76 -1.91
N ASP A 27 -7.77 19.22 -0.65
CA ASP A 27 -7.94 18.32 0.50
C ASP A 27 -9.25 17.52 0.39
N ASN A 28 -10.36 18.16 0.03
CA ASN A 28 -11.64 17.48 -0.14
C ASN A 28 -11.63 16.47 -1.28
N THR A 29 -10.96 16.75 -2.39
CA THR A 29 -10.80 15.81 -3.51
C THR A 29 -9.97 14.60 -3.09
N LEU A 30 -8.84 14.82 -2.42
CA LEU A 30 -7.98 13.74 -1.93
C LEU A 30 -8.69 12.86 -0.88
N LYS A 31 -9.46 13.47 0.01
CA LYS A 31 -10.34 12.75 0.94
C LYS A 31 -11.39 11.92 0.21
N PHE A 32 -12.08 12.50 -0.76
CA PHE A 32 -13.10 11.79 -1.53
C PHE A 32 -12.51 10.56 -2.24
N ILE A 33 -11.37 10.74 -2.94
CA ILE A 33 -10.69 9.63 -3.63
C ILE A 33 -10.26 8.56 -2.63
N SER A 34 -9.72 8.93 -1.48
CA SER A 34 -9.30 7.93 -0.47
C SER A 34 -10.49 7.22 0.18
N TYR A 35 -11.60 7.91 0.46
CA TYR A 35 -12.82 7.25 0.94
C TYR A 35 -13.40 6.30 -0.10
N LEU A 36 -13.36 6.69 -1.37
CA LEU A 36 -13.74 5.80 -2.47
C LEU A 36 -12.84 4.56 -2.51
N GLY A 37 -11.52 4.75 -2.25
CA GLY A 37 -10.55 3.67 -2.17
C GLY A 37 -10.79 2.70 -1.00
N ILE A 38 -11.31 3.19 0.11
CA ILE A 38 -11.68 2.36 1.26
C ILE A 38 -13.02 1.65 1.01
N ALA A 39 -13.96 2.33 0.36
CA ALA A 39 -15.32 1.82 0.13
C ALA A 39 -15.40 0.76 -0.97
N LEU A 40 -14.56 0.87 -2.00
CA LEU A 40 -14.57 -0.07 -3.13
C LEU A 40 -13.68 -1.28 -2.83
N PRO A 41 -14.24 -2.50 -2.89
CA PRO A 41 -13.45 -3.72 -2.77
C PRO A 41 -12.43 -3.84 -3.93
N ASN A 42 -11.24 -4.37 -3.64
CA ASN A 42 -10.16 -4.53 -4.62
C ASN A 42 -10.62 -5.32 -5.86
N PHE A 43 -11.41 -6.37 -5.67
CA PHE A 43 -11.89 -7.19 -6.78
C PHE A 43 -12.84 -6.41 -7.72
N LEU A 44 -13.65 -5.49 -7.18
CA LEU A 44 -14.53 -4.65 -7.99
C LEU A 44 -13.71 -3.67 -8.83
N VAL A 45 -12.67 -3.08 -8.26
CA VAL A 45 -11.75 -2.21 -8.98
C VAL A 45 -11.07 -2.98 -10.12
N ALA A 46 -10.61 -4.23 -9.85
CA ALA A 46 -10.06 -5.11 -10.89
C ALA A 46 -11.04 -5.32 -12.04
N LEU A 47 -12.28 -5.70 -11.74
CA LEU A 47 -13.32 -5.94 -12.76
C LEU A 47 -13.63 -4.68 -13.58
N CYS A 48 -13.74 -3.52 -12.94
CA CYS A 48 -13.99 -2.26 -13.63
C CYS A 48 -12.85 -1.90 -14.59
N ILE A 49 -11.60 -2.06 -14.16
CA ILE A 49 -10.44 -1.77 -15.02
C ILE A 49 -10.36 -2.77 -16.17
N MET A 50 -10.54 -4.07 -15.90
CA MET A 50 -10.57 -5.09 -16.96
C MET A 50 -11.65 -4.83 -17.99
N LEU A 51 -12.87 -4.51 -17.54
CA LEU A 51 -13.97 -4.16 -18.43
C LEU A 51 -13.62 -2.95 -19.30
N PHE A 52 -13.07 -1.91 -18.70
CA PHE A 52 -12.63 -0.72 -19.41
C PHE A 52 -11.57 -1.05 -20.47
N MET A 53 -10.54 -1.82 -20.10
CA MET A 53 -9.47 -2.22 -21.02
C MET A 53 -10.00 -3.08 -22.17
N THR A 54 -10.89 -4.03 -21.88
CA THR A 54 -11.49 -4.89 -22.92
C THR A 54 -12.35 -4.09 -23.89
N VAL A 55 -13.17 -3.17 -23.39
CA VAL A 55 -14.10 -2.39 -24.25
C VAL A 55 -13.38 -1.36 -25.10
N TYR A 56 -12.37 -0.66 -24.55
CA TYR A 56 -11.74 0.46 -25.26
C TYR A 56 -10.44 0.08 -25.96
N TYR A 57 -9.71 -0.90 -25.47
CA TYR A 57 -8.41 -1.30 -26.04
C TYR A 57 -8.41 -2.70 -26.63
N GLY A 58 -9.46 -3.50 -26.40
CA GLY A 58 -9.55 -4.88 -26.92
C GLY A 58 -8.60 -5.88 -26.22
N ASP A 59 -7.89 -5.45 -25.17
CA ASP A 59 -6.98 -6.30 -24.39
C ASP A 59 -7.55 -6.53 -22.98
N THR A 60 -7.61 -7.78 -22.54
CA THR A 60 -8.10 -8.15 -21.21
C THR A 60 -7.10 -7.86 -20.10
N MET A 61 -5.81 -7.61 -20.43
CA MET A 61 -4.70 -7.43 -19.49
C MET A 61 -4.64 -8.48 -18.37
N THR A 62 -5.02 -9.71 -18.70
CA THR A 62 -4.93 -10.86 -17.79
C THR A 62 -3.52 -11.43 -17.76
N GLY A 63 -3.12 -11.97 -16.60
CA GLY A 63 -1.79 -12.52 -16.42
C GLY A 63 -0.69 -11.45 -16.23
N LEU A 64 0.51 -11.92 -15.89
CA LEU A 64 1.70 -11.07 -15.74
C LEU A 64 2.50 -10.93 -17.04
N PHE A 65 2.18 -11.77 -18.02
CA PHE A 65 2.81 -11.79 -19.35
C PHE A 65 1.73 -11.88 -20.43
N SER A 66 2.02 -11.35 -21.60
CA SER A 66 1.20 -11.62 -22.80
C SER A 66 1.43 -13.07 -23.27
N GLN A 67 0.48 -13.61 -24.00
CA GLN A 67 0.55 -14.99 -24.52
C GLN A 67 1.84 -15.28 -25.31
N GLU A 68 2.36 -14.24 -25.99
CA GLU A 68 3.60 -14.32 -26.76
C GLU A 68 4.84 -14.57 -25.87
N TYR A 69 4.89 -13.94 -24.69
CA TYR A 69 6.04 -13.98 -23.78
C TYR A 69 5.92 -14.98 -22.63
N GLU A 70 4.80 -15.66 -22.47
CA GLU A 70 4.55 -16.55 -21.33
C GLU A 70 5.61 -17.64 -21.20
N ASN A 71 5.95 -18.30 -22.32
CA ASN A 71 6.91 -19.41 -22.35
C ASN A 71 8.30 -19.03 -22.88
N GLU A 72 8.53 -17.77 -23.22
CA GLU A 72 9.81 -17.31 -23.75
C GLU A 72 10.86 -17.14 -22.64
N PRO A 73 12.15 -17.33 -22.93
CA PRO A 73 13.22 -17.05 -21.98
C PRO A 73 13.27 -15.56 -21.61
N TRP A 74 13.85 -15.23 -20.45
CA TRP A 74 14.00 -13.86 -20.01
C TRP A 74 14.80 -13.02 -21.01
N SER A 75 14.21 -11.95 -21.48
CA SER A 75 14.77 -10.96 -22.39
C SER A 75 14.35 -9.55 -21.99
N SER A 76 14.97 -8.53 -22.56
CA SER A 76 14.54 -7.14 -22.33
C SER A 76 13.10 -6.87 -22.79
N ALA A 77 12.66 -7.53 -23.86
CA ALA A 77 11.29 -7.44 -24.35
C ALA A 77 10.31 -8.07 -23.37
N LYS A 78 10.63 -9.27 -22.84
CA LYS A 78 9.81 -9.91 -21.79
C LYS A 78 9.73 -9.09 -20.50
N LEU A 79 10.82 -8.45 -20.11
CA LEU A 79 10.82 -7.55 -18.95
C LEU A 79 9.90 -6.34 -19.17
N PHE A 80 9.93 -5.77 -20.37
CA PHE A 80 9.05 -4.64 -20.72
C PHE A 80 7.57 -5.08 -20.75
N ASP A 81 7.26 -6.24 -21.31
CA ASP A 81 5.91 -6.82 -21.29
C ASP A 81 5.44 -7.04 -19.83
N PHE A 82 6.27 -7.65 -18.99
CA PHE A 82 5.99 -7.80 -17.57
C PHE A 82 5.65 -6.46 -16.89
N LEU A 83 6.49 -5.45 -17.06
CA LEU A 83 6.28 -4.13 -16.44
C LEU A 83 4.99 -3.47 -16.96
N SER A 84 4.66 -3.67 -18.24
CA SER A 84 3.45 -3.13 -18.85
C SER A 84 2.16 -3.77 -18.33
N ARG A 85 2.22 -4.95 -17.72
CA ARG A 85 1.07 -5.67 -17.15
C ARG A 85 1.07 -5.71 -15.62
N ALA A 86 2.24 -5.74 -14.98
CA ALA A 86 2.38 -5.84 -13.53
C ALA A 86 1.80 -4.64 -12.75
N TRP A 87 1.67 -3.47 -13.39
CA TRP A 87 1.09 -2.29 -12.74
C TRP A 87 -0.35 -2.53 -12.28
N LEU A 88 -1.14 -3.30 -13.05
CA LEU A 88 -2.55 -3.55 -12.75
C LEU A 88 -2.75 -4.32 -11.43
N PRO A 89 -2.15 -5.51 -11.23
CA PRO A 89 -2.24 -6.19 -9.94
C PRO A 89 -1.61 -5.41 -8.79
N ILE A 90 -0.52 -4.67 -9.03
CA ILE A 90 0.10 -3.82 -8.00
C ILE A 90 -0.87 -2.70 -7.58
N PHE A 91 -1.48 -2.02 -8.54
CA PHE A 91 -2.45 -0.96 -8.29
C PHE A 91 -3.69 -1.50 -7.57
N VAL A 92 -4.30 -2.57 -8.07
CA VAL A 92 -5.52 -3.15 -7.50
C VAL A 92 -5.30 -3.64 -6.08
N LEU A 93 -4.22 -4.41 -5.83
CA LEU A 93 -3.90 -4.89 -4.49
C LEU A 93 -3.51 -3.77 -3.53
N GLY A 94 -2.83 -2.74 -4.04
CA GLY A 94 -2.42 -1.59 -3.26
C GLY A 94 -3.53 -0.54 -3.04
N TRP A 95 -4.61 -0.56 -3.80
CA TRP A 95 -5.65 0.47 -3.82
C TRP A 95 -6.22 0.78 -2.44
N ASN A 96 -6.73 -0.23 -1.76
CA ASN A 96 -7.34 -0.08 -0.43
C ASN A 96 -6.28 0.27 0.64
N ALA A 97 -5.10 -0.37 0.60
CA ALA A 97 -4.01 -0.08 1.52
C ALA A 97 -3.50 1.37 1.36
N THR A 98 -3.34 1.85 0.12
CA THR A 98 -2.97 3.25 -0.17
C THR A 98 -3.98 4.22 0.42
N ALA A 99 -5.27 3.96 0.20
CA ALA A 99 -6.34 4.83 0.67
C ALA A 99 -6.38 4.91 2.20
N PHE A 100 -6.22 3.78 2.87
CA PHE A 100 -6.20 3.71 4.33
C PHE A 100 -4.95 4.36 4.92
N ALA A 101 -3.77 4.05 4.40
CA ALA A 101 -2.51 4.64 4.82
C ALA A 101 -2.51 6.17 4.62
N LEU A 102 -3.07 6.67 3.51
CA LEU A 102 -3.22 8.09 3.24
C LEU A 102 -4.05 8.79 4.32
N GLN A 103 -5.22 8.23 4.69
CA GLN A 103 -6.06 8.80 5.72
C GLN A 103 -5.38 8.77 7.10
N THR A 104 -4.64 7.69 7.39
CA THR A 104 -3.86 7.56 8.63
C THR A 104 -2.77 8.62 8.71
N VAL A 105 -1.95 8.75 7.66
CA VAL A 105 -0.90 9.78 7.59
C VAL A 105 -1.50 11.18 7.73
N ARG A 106 -2.60 11.45 7.02
CA ARG A 106 -3.30 12.74 7.09
C ARG A 106 -3.76 13.06 8.50
N ALA A 107 -4.43 12.11 9.17
CA ALA A 107 -4.94 12.31 10.52
C ALA A 107 -3.81 12.58 11.52
N LEU A 108 -2.75 11.79 11.47
CA LEU A 108 -1.57 11.96 12.33
C LEU A 108 -0.85 13.28 12.07
N MET A 109 -0.75 13.69 10.81
CA MET A 109 -0.14 14.99 10.46
C MET A 109 -0.93 16.18 10.98
N LEU A 110 -2.28 16.12 10.93
CA LEU A 110 -3.13 17.16 11.49
C LEU A 110 -2.93 17.27 13.01
N ASP A 111 -2.94 16.12 13.70
CA ASP A 111 -2.75 16.07 15.15
C ASP A 111 -1.36 16.59 15.57
N GLU A 112 -0.31 16.19 14.86
CA GLU A 112 1.06 16.63 15.16
C GLU A 112 1.31 18.10 14.81
N ASN A 113 0.65 18.65 13.79
CA ASN A 113 0.87 20.03 13.33
C ASN A 113 0.46 21.08 14.37
N ASP A 114 -0.44 20.73 15.29
CA ASP A 114 -0.93 21.60 16.36
C ASP A 114 -0.14 21.48 17.68
N LYS A 115 0.88 20.64 17.73
CA LYS A 115 1.70 20.44 18.92
C LYS A 115 2.61 21.65 19.21
N LEU A 116 2.89 21.87 20.49
CA LEU A 116 3.69 23.02 20.98
C LEU A 116 5.08 23.08 20.34
N TYR A 117 5.73 21.94 20.11
CA TYR A 117 7.06 21.93 19.51
C TYR A 117 7.06 22.41 18.05
N VAL A 118 5.98 22.19 17.31
CA VAL A 118 5.80 22.73 15.94
C VAL A 118 5.57 24.23 15.98
N MET A 119 4.74 24.71 16.93
CA MET A 119 4.55 26.14 17.12
C MET A 119 5.85 26.85 17.53
N ALA A 120 6.64 26.24 18.40
CA ALA A 120 7.95 26.78 18.78
C ALA A 120 8.94 26.82 17.59
N ALA A 121 8.90 25.83 16.70
CA ALA A 121 9.68 25.84 15.48
C ALA A 121 9.26 26.96 14.52
N ARG A 122 7.94 27.20 14.39
CA ARG A 122 7.40 28.34 13.62
C ARG A 122 7.84 29.68 14.21
N ALA A 123 7.80 29.84 15.51
CA ALA A 123 8.25 31.06 16.20
C ALA A 123 9.74 31.35 15.97
N ARG A 124 10.55 30.31 15.74
CA ARG A 124 11.98 30.42 15.35
C ARG A 124 12.18 30.72 13.86
N GLY A 125 11.11 30.99 13.10
CA GLY A 125 11.19 31.33 11.67
C GLY A 125 11.26 30.12 10.71
N ILE A 126 11.14 28.87 11.20
CA ILE A 126 11.10 27.69 10.34
C ILE A 126 9.71 27.58 9.72
N SER A 127 9.62 27.53 8.40
CA SER A 127 8.36 27.52 7.68
C SER A 127 8.36 26.61 6.46
N GLY A 128 7.19 26.41 5.84
CA GLY A 128 7.03 25.65 4.60
C GLY A 128 7.36 24.17 4.73
N MET A 129 7.85 23.56 3.64
CA MET A 129 8.17 22.13 3.58
C MET A 129 9.24 21.70 4.58
N SER A 130 10.19 22.57 4.91
CA SER A 130 11.22 22.29 5.91
C SER A 130 10.61 22.05 7.29
N LEU A 131 9.62 22.86 7.68
CA LEU A 131 8.88 22.66 8.92
C LEU A 131 8.16 21.32 8.92
N LEU A 132 7.42 21.02 7.84
CA LEU A 132 6.57 19.84 7.75
C LEU A 132 7.36 18.52 7.85
N TRP A 133 8.41 18.39 7.05
CA TRP A 133 9.21 17.16 7.03
C TRP A 133 10.08 16.98 8.27
N ARG A 134 10.55 18.08 8.86
CA ARG A 134 11.51 18.02 9.97
C ARG A 134 10.84 17.81 11.33
N TYR A 135 9.58 18.23 11.49
CA TYR A 135 8.87 18.20 12.77
C TYR A 135 7.64 17.27 12.72
N PRO A 136 6.46 17.68 12.21
CA PRO A 136 5.26 16.83 12.33
C PRO A 136 5.38 15.51 11.54
N ALA A 137 5.91 15.50 10.33
CA ALA A 137 6.04 14.27 9.56
C ALA A 137 6.92 13.23 10.25
N LYS A 138 8.03 13.67 10.85
CA LYS A 138 8.92 12.76 11.58
C LYS A 138 8.20 12.04 12.71
N HIS A 139 7.35 12.71 13.46
CA HIS A 139 6.60 12.10 14.57
C HIS A 139 5.38 11.29 14.08
N SER A 140 4.73 11.72 13.01
CA SER A 140 3.60 11.01 12.41
C SER A 140 3.98 9.65 11.80
N LEU A 141 5.23 9.48 11.34
CA LEU A 141 5.66 8.24 10.69
C LEU A 141 5.80 7.05 11.64
N GLY A 142 6.02 7.26 12.94
CA GLY A 142 6.11 6.17 13.91
C GLY A 142 4.88 5.25 13.89
N PRO A 143 3.67 5.76 14.18
CA PRO A 143 2.44 4.97 14.08
C PRO A 143 2.16 4.40 12.67
N VAL A 144 2.59 5.10 11.61
CA VAL A 144 2.45 4.63 10.23
C VAL A 144 3.29 3.37 9.98
N ILE A 145 4.52 3.33 10.52
CA ILE A 145 5.37 2.13 10.45
C ILE A 145 4.69 0.94 11.13
N ASN A 146 4.04 1.16 12.28
CA ASN A 146 3.31 0.11 12.99
C ASN A 146 2.09 -0.42 12.20
N SER A 147 1.50 0.38 11.31
CA SER A 147 0.36 -0.06 10.49
C SER A 147 0.75 -0.94 9.30
N ILE A 148 2.02 -1.03 8.94
CA ILE A 148 2.52 -1.80 7.78
C ILE A 148 2.05 -3.26 7.81
N GLY A 149 2.11 -3.91 8.98
CA GLY A 149 1.69 -5.29 9.13
C GLY A 149 0.18 -5.50 8.88
N PHE A 150 -0.64 -4.57 9.32
CA PHE A 150 -2.09 -4.60 9.06
C PHE A 150 -2.40 -4.42 7.58
N ASP A 151 -1.71 -3.51 6.91
CA ASP A 151 -1.90 -3.26 5.49
C ASP A 151 -1.39 -4.43 4.64
N LEU A 152 -0.30 -5.08 5.06
CA LEU A 152 0.16 -6.32 4.43
C LEU A 152 -0.88 -7.43 4.55
N ASN A 153 -1.50 -7.58 5.72
CA ASN A 153 -2.57 -8.56 5.92
C ASN A 153 -3.78 -8.29 5.02
N ARG A 154 -4.15 -7.02 4.81
CA ARG A 154 -5.22 -6.62 3.86
C ARG A 154 -4.89 -7.01 2.43
N ILE A 155 -3.65 -6.76 1.98
CA ILE A 155 -3.18 -7.12 0.64
C ILE A 155 -3.24 -8.65 0.45
N PHE A 156 -2.76 -9.42 1.41
CA PHE A 156 -2.78 -10.88 1.33
C PHE A 156 -4.19 -11.46 1.38
N SER A 157 -5.09 -10.87 2.16
CA SER A 157 -6.50 -11.30 2.21
C SER A 157 -7.24 -11.03 0.89
N ALA A 158 -6.88 -9.98 0.16
CA ALA A 158 -7.47 -9.67 -1.15
C ALA A 158 -6.85 -10.49 -2.30
N LEU A 159 -5.63 -10.97 -2.11
CA LEU A 159 -4.83 -11.62 -3.17
C LEU A 159 -5.51 -12.82 -3.84
N PRO A 160 -6.17 -13.78 -3.14
CA PRO A 160 -6.79 -14.93 -3.78
C PRO A 160 -7.87 -14.53 -4.79
N ILE A 161 -8.75 -13.61 -4.43
CA ILE A 161 -9.86 -13.19 -5.30
C ILE A 161 -9.34 -12.36 -6.47
N VAL A 162 -8.40 -11.45 -6.23
CA VAL A 162 -7.79 -10.62 -7.27
C VAL A 162 -6.99 -11.50 -8.25
N ALA A 163 -6.24 -12.49 -7.74
CA ALA A 163 -5.50 -13.43 -8.57
C ALA A 163 -6.42 -14.24 -9.49
N LEU A 164 -7.59 -14.66 -8.99
CA LEU A 164 -8.58 -15.35 -9.80
C LEU A 164 -9.11 -14.48 -10.94
N ILE A 165 -9.44 -13.23 -10.65
CA ILE A 165 -10.01 -12.28 -11.63
C ILE A 165 -8.98 -11.91 -12.70
N LEU A 166 -7.75 -11.61 -12.28
CA LEU A 166 -6.67 -11.22 -13.18
C LEU A 166 -5.95 -12.41 -13.82
N ILE A 167 -6.38 -13.65 -13.54
CA ILE A 167 -5.78 -14.91 -14.05
C ILE A 167 -4.27 -14.93 -13.74
N LEU A 168 -3.91 -14.62 -12.49
CA LEU A 168 -2.52 -14.67 -12.05
C LEU A 168 -2.17 -16.12 -11.61
N THR A 169 -1.02 -16.60 -12.00
CA THR A 169 -0.51 -17.93 -11.60
C THR A 169 0.25 -17.88 -10.27
N GLU A 170 -0.27 -17.16 -9.30
CA GLU A 170 0.37 -16.93 -8.00
C GLU A 170 -0.24 -17.77 -6.89
N ALA A 171 0.35 -17.69 -5.70
CA ALA A 171 -0.09 -18.44 -4.51
C ALA A 171 -1.58 -18.26 -4.18
N GLY A 172 -2.18 -17.10 -4.51
CA GLY A 172 -3.62 -16.84 -4.34
C GLY A 172 -4.50 -17.70 -5.24
N ALA A 173 -4.14 -17.83 -6.51
CA ALA A 173 -4.85 -18.69 -7.47
C ALA A 173 -4.69 -20.17 -7.10
N LEU A 174 -3.48 -20.60 -6.72
CA LEU A 174 -3.21 -21.95 -6.21
C LEU A 174 -4.03 -22.27 -4.96
N LEU A 175 -4.21 -21.32 -4.06
CA LEU A 175 -5.05 -21.51 -2.87
C LEU A 175 -6.51 -21.77 -3.24
N ILE A 176 -7.07 -20.99 -4.16
CA ILE A 176 -8.46 -21.21 -4.63
C ILE A 176 -8.57 -22.54 -5.35
N GLU A 177 -7.61 -22.90 -6.18
CA GLU A 177 -7.61 -24.17 -6.86
C GLU A 177 -7.56 -25.35 -5.88
N ALA A 178 -6.69 -25.28 -4.87
CA ALA A 178 -6.60 -26.29 -3.80
C ALA A 178 -7.90 -26.43 -3.02
N LEU A 179 -8.56 -25.34 -2.68
CA LEU A 179 -9.78 -25.34 -1.88
C LEU A 179 -11.04 -25.68 -2.69
N ALA A 180 -11.19 -25.08 -3.89
CA ALA A 180 -12.46 -25.12 -4.62
C ALA A 180 -12.51 -26.20 -5.72
N ARG A 181 -11.37 -26.59 -6.29
CA ARG A 181 -11.32 -27.54 -7.42
C ARG A 181 -10.76 -28.90 -7.04
N SER A 182 -9.57 -28.93 -6.46
CA SER A 182 -8.89 -30.19 -6.13
C SER A 182 -9.22 -30.74 -4.74
N ASN A 183 -9.84 -29.93 -3.87
CA ASN A 183 -10.10 -30.24 -2.45
C ASN A 183 -8.83 -30.75 -1.73
N ASP A 184 -7.66 -30.19 -2.10
CA ASP A 184 -6.38 -30.53 -1.51
C ASP A 184 -6.13 -29.69 -0.26
N GLN A 185 -6.54 -30.24 0.88
CA GLN A 185 -6.40 -29.57 2.17
C GLN A 185 -4.93 -29.43 2.59
N GLN A 186 -4.05 -30.31 2.15
CA GLN A 186 -2.63 -30.25 2.50
C GLN A 186 -1.94 -29.10 1.76
N LEU A 187 -2.21 -28.97 0.45
CA LEU A 187 -1.70 -27.86 -0.35
C LEU A 187 -2.26 -26.52 0.16
N ALA A 188 -3.57 -26.44 0.40
CA ALA A 188 -4.19 -25.25 0.95
C ALA A 188 -3.58 -24.84 2.31
N GLY A 189 -3.41 -25.83 3.22
CA GLY A 189 -2.78 -25.61 4.51
C GLY A 189 -1.33 -25.13 4.40
N ALA A 190 -0.55 -25.69 3.48
CA ALA A 190 0.82 -25.26 3.24
C ALA A 190 0.90 -23.82 2.72
N ILE A 191 0.02 -23.44 1.79
CA ILE A 191 -0.03 -22.05 1.27
C ILE A 191 -0.42 -21.07 2.36
N ILE A 192 -1.47 -21.37 3.13
CA ILE A 192 -1.91 -20.51 4.25
C ILE A 192 -0.79 -20.39 5.29
N PHE A 193 -0.11 -21.46 5.62
CA PHE A 193 1.03 -21.45 6.54
C PHE A 193 2.15 -20.51 6.05
N LEU A 194 2.55 -20.61 4.79
CA LEU A 194 3.61 -19.78 4.22
C LEU A 194 3.20 -18.29 4.17
N LEU A 195 1.96 -17.99 3.80
CA LEU A 195 1.44 -16.62 3.80
C LEU A 195 1.43 -16.04 5.22
N THR A 196 0.94 -16.81 6.19
CA THR A 196 0.89 -16.40 7.60
C THR A 196 2.30 -16.22 8.17
N ALA A 197 3.20 -17.15 7.90
CA ALA A 197 4.60 -17.03 8.32
C ALA A 197 5.27 -15.76 7.75
N THR A 198 4.98 -15.42 6.50
CA THR A 198 5.47 -14.19 5.87
C THR A 198 4.91 -12.95 6.56
N ILE A 199 3.62 -12.93 6.91
CA ILE A 199 3.00 -11.82 7.65
C ILE A 199 3.67 -11.66 9.03
N VAL A 200 3.82 -12.76 9.77
CA VAL A 200 4.46 -12.74 11.11
C VAL A 200 5.90 -12.23 11.02
N PHE A 201 6.66 -12.69 10.03
CA PHE A 201 8.04 -12.25 9.82
C PHE A 201 8.13 -10.76 9.49
N VAL A 202 7.26 -10.25 8.62
CA VAL A 202 7.23 -8.80 8.30
C VAL A 202 6.79 -7.98 9.49
N ASN A 203 5.80 -8.42 10.27
CA ASN A 203 5.39 -7.76 11.50
C ASN A 203 6.56 -7.67 12.50
N PHE A 204 7.28 -8.77 12.68
CA PHE A 204 8.46 -8.77 13.54
C PHE A 204 9.52 -7.75 13.11
N ILE A 205 9.78 -7.64 11.80
CA ILE A 205 10.71 -6.62 11.26
C ILE A 205 10.17 -5.21 11.51
N THR A 206 8.88 -4.97 11.24
CA THR A 206 8.28 -3.65 11.47
C THR A 206 8.28 -3.23 12.92
N ASP A 207 8.09 -4.16 13.85
CA ASP A 207 8.18 -3.91 15.29
C ASP A 207 9.60 -3.50 15.70
N ILE A 208 10.62 -4.19 15.20
CA ILE A 208 12.04 -3.81 15.45
C ILE A 208 12.31 -2.41 14.91
N ILE A 209 11.88 -2.11 13.69
CA ILE A 209 12.06 -0.79 13.07
C ILE A 209 11.33 0.28 13.89
N SER A 210 10.10 0.01 14.31
CA SER A 210 9.30 0.93 15.11
C SER A 210 9.95 1.26 16.45
N VAL A 211 10.43 0.25 17.17
CA VAL A 211 11.15 0.46 18.44
C VAL A 211 12.43 1.29 18.23
N SER A 212 13.21 0.99 17.19
CA SER A 212 14.39 1.78 16.83
C SER A 212 14.04 3.22 16.49
N TYR A 213 12.94 3.43 15.76
CA TYR A 213 12.47 4.75 15.37
C TYR A 213 11.99 5.56 16.58
N THR A 214 11.25 4.96 17.51
CA THR A 214 10.74 5.63 18.71
C THR A 214 11.89 6.01 19.65
N HIS A 215 12.88 5.15 19.83
CA HIS A 215 14.08 5.48 20.61
C HIS A 215 14.90 6.64 20.04
N LEU A 216 14.99 6.73 18.71
CA LEU A 216 15.70 7.84 18.05
C LEU A 216 14.91 9.15 18.02
N THR A 217 13.58 9.08 18.16
CA THR A 217 12.70 10.26 18.07
C THR A 217 12.24 10.77 19.43
N LEU A 218 12.42 9.99 20.52
CA LEU A 218 12.17 10.50 21.86
C LEU A 218 13.07 11.72 22.06
N PRO A 219 12.50 12.93 22.29
CA PRO A 219 13.32 14.04 22.75
C PRO A 219 13.94 13.58 24.07
N THR A 220 15.23 13.76 24.21
CA THR A 220 15.94 13.66 25.49
C THR A 220 15.35 14.74 26.41
N ILE A 221 14.22 14.41 27.06
CA ILE A 221 13.52 15.27 28.04
C ILE A 221 14.40 15.45 29.30
N TYR A 222 15.55 14.84 29.34
CA TYR A 222 16.48 14.85 30.47
C TYR A 222 17.81 15.53 30.16
N SER A 223 17.82 16.59 29.36
CA SER A 223 18.95 17.51 29.31
C SER A 223 18.47 18.92 29.68
N VAL A 224 18.17 19.09 30.95
CA VAL A 224 18.24 20.38 31.66
C VAL A 224 19.33 20.27 32.69
#